data_9c8af9d066f22d1cfedb8522c56577f4
#
_entry.id   9c8af9d066f22d1cfedb8522c56577f4
#
_cell.length_a   1.000
_cell.length_b   1.000
_cell.length_c   1.000
_cell.angle_alpha   90.00
_cell.angle_beta   90.00
_cell.angle_gamma   90.00
#
_symmetry.space_group_name_H-M   'P 1'
#
loop_
_entity.id
_entity.type
_entity.pdbx_description
1 polymer ?
#
loop_
_entity_poly.entity_id
_entity_poly.type
_entity_poly.pdbx_seq_one_letter_code
_entity_poly.pdbx_strand_id
1 'polypeptide(L)'
;MSTMQKVLDLDLRKILNPRTWLLIVLVSHTIIATIIPLLTSDADSNEFLAASYGLLISVVLATLYFIPKGQNQERMTAIIAGSVLLWILVNLIADSGSNFDLSVNLEPPFLYKFDFDLSLTPPILLWGLLSLSGFVYWNCESNKAKEQEAEA
;
A
#
# COMPACT_ATOMS: atom_id res chain seq x y z
N MET A 1 -10.02 -28.82 -16.75
CA MET A 1 -9.21 -28.08 -15.79
C MET A 1 -10.16 -27.39 -14.82
N SER A 2 -10.05 -27.66 -13.52
CA SER A 2 -10.90 -27.06 -12.48
C SER A 2 -10.57 -25.58 -12.36
N THR A 3 -11.58 -24.76 -11.99
CA THR A 3 -11.41 -23.31 -11.76
C THR A 3 -10.31 -23.05 -10.73
N MET A 4 -10.11 -23.95 -9.79
CA MET A 4 -9.07 -23.90 -8.77
C MET A 4 -7.64 -24.05 -9.35
N GLN A 5 -7.43 -24.88 -10.36
CA GLN A 5 -6.14 -24.99 -11.05
C GLN A 5 -5.79 -23.73 -11.83
N LYS A 6 -6.79 -23.05 -12.43
CA LYS A 6 -6.56 -21.76 -13.13
C LYS A 6 -6.14 -20.63 -12.18
N VAL A 7 -6.60 -20.66 -10.94
CA VAL A 7 -6.22 -19.68 -9.90
C VAL A 7 -4.83 -19.98 -9.36
N LEU A 8 -4.44 -21.26 -9.25
CA LEU A 8 -3.10 -21.68 -8.82
C LEU A 8 -2.01 -21.42 -9.87
N ASP A 9 -2.38 -21.40 -11.16
CA ASP A 9 -1.49 -21.04 -12.27
C ASP A 9 -1.38 -19.52 -12.49
N LEU A 10 -2.02 -18.71 -11.65
CA LEU A 10 -1.88 -17.27 -11.70
C LEU A 10 -0.45 -16.89 -11.26
N ASP A 11 0.34 -16.43 -12.22
CA ASP A 11 1.68 -15.93 -11.93
C ASP A 11 1.58 -14.62 -11.14
N LEU A 12 1.57 -14.75 -9.80
CA LEU A 12 1.48 -13.63 -8.86
C LEU A 12 2.53 -12.56 -9.15
N ARG A 13 3.69 -12.95 -9.70
CA ARG A 13 4.73 -12.00 -10.08
C ARG A 13 4.29 -11.08 -11.21
N LYS A 14 3.52 -11.55 -12.19
CA LYS A 14 3.01 -10.69 -13.26
C LYS A 14 2.02 -9.65 -12.76
N ILE A 15 1.16 -10.05 -11.81
CA ILE A 15 0.15 -9.16 -11.22
C ILE A 15 0.79 -8.16 -10.27
N LEU A 16 1.76 -8.61 -9.47
CA LEU A 16 2.44 -7.79 -8.45
C LEU A 16 3.70 -7.11 -8.99
N ASN A 17 3.70 -6.63 -10.24
CA ASN A 17 4.84 -5.87 -10.76
C ASN A 17 4.99 -4.55 -9.95
N PRO A 18 6.11 -4.35 -9.22
CA PRO A 18 6.27 -3.21 -8.32
C PRO A 18 6.23 -1.87 -9.05
N ARG A 19 6.74 -1.81 -10.27
CA ARG A 19 6.72 -0.57 -11.06
C ARG A 19 5.31 -0.18 -11.50
N THR A 20 4.47 -1.16 -11.83
CA THR A 20 3.06 -0.92 -12.18
C THR A 20 2.27 -0.45 -10.95
N TRP A 21 2.43 -1.12 -9.81
CA TRP A 21 1.77 -0.72 -8.57
C TRP A 21 2.24 0.63 -8.06
N LEU A 22 3.55 0.93 -8.19
CA LEU A 22 4.11 2.23 -7.84
C LEU A 22 3.49 3.35 -8.68
N LEU A 23 3.29 3.13 -9.99
CA LEU A 23 2.61 4.10 -10.85
C LEU A 23 1.14 4.28 -10.46
N ILE A 24 0.42 3.19 -10.19
CA ILE A 24 -0.99 3.24 -9.77
C ILE A 24 -1.11 4.05 -8.47
N VAL A 25 -0.29 3.74 -7.46
CA VAL A 25 -0.35 4.44 -6.17
C VAL A 25 0.11 5.89 -6.32
N LEU A 26 1.16 6.18 -7.09
CA LEU A 26 1.61 7.54 -7.36
C LEU A 26 0.48 8.39 -7.95
N VAL A 27 -0.18 7.91 -9.00
CA VAL A 27 -1.24 8.66 -9.69
C VAL A 27 -2.47 8.83 -8.78
N SER A 28 -2.95 7.73 -8.17
CA SER A 28 -4.13 7.78 -7.31
C SER A 28 -3.89 8.63 -6.04
N HIS A 29 -2.74 8.49 -5.39
CA HIS A 29 -2.40 9.29 -4.22
C HIS A 29 -2.26 10.78 -4.57
N THR A 30 -1.55 11.10 -5.64
CA THR A 30 -1.36 12.50 -6.05
C THR A 30 -2.70 13.16 -6.41
N ILE A 31 -3.58 12.49 -7.12
CA ILE A 31 -4.86 13.10 -7.53
C ILE A 31 -5.84 13.12 -6.36
N ILE A 32 -6.12 11.95 -5.76
CA ILE A 32 -7.23 11.77 -4.82
C ILE A 32 -6.87 12.26 -3.42
N ALA A 33 -5.68 11.91 -2.93
CA ALA A 33 -5.28 12.24 -1.55
C ALA A 33 -4.57 13.60 -1.42
N THR A 34 -4.17 14.21 -2.56
CA THR A 34 -3.38 15.45 -2.52
C THR A 34 -4.06 16.58 -3.29
N ILE A 35 -4.19 16.47 -4.61
CA ILE A 35 -4.66 17.59 -5.45
C ILE A 35 -6.12 17.94 -5.15
N ILE A 36 -6.99 16.95 -5.11
CA ILE A 36 -8.43 17.21 -4.87
C ILE A 36 -8.64 17.91 -3.51
N PRO A 37 -8.14 17.39 -2.37
CA PRO A 37 -8.32 18.09 -1.09
C PRO A 37 -7.65 19.47 -1.04
N LEU A 38 -6.47 19.65 -1.65
CA LEU A 38 -5.84 20.99 -1.72
C LEU A 38 -6.68 22.03 -2.46
N LEU A 39 -7.48 21.60 -3.44
CA LEU A 39 -8.32 22.51 -4.24
C LEU A 39 -9.72 22.70 -3.65
N THR A 40 -10.19 21.79 -2.81
CA THR A 40 -11.57 21.77 -2.32
C THR A 40 -11.71 22.08 -0.84
N SER A 41 -10.64 21.96 -0.05
CA SER A 41 -10.66 22.23 1.40
C SER A 41 -10.23 23.66 1.70
N ASP A 42 -10.75 24.21 2.79
CA ASP A 42 -10.33 25.51 3.31
C ASP A 42 -8.89 25.47 3.81
N ALA A 43 -8.12 26.54 3.58
CA ALA A 43 -6.69 26.61 3.87
C ALA A 43 -6.35 26.39 5.36
N ASP A 44 -7.29 26.67 6.28
CA ASP A 44 -7.12 26.50 7.73
C ASP A 44 -7.65 25.14 8.22
N SER A 45 -8.11 24.26 7.31
CA SER A 45 -8.67 22.95 7.68
C SER A 45 -7.58 21.89 7.91
N ASN A 46 -7.89 20.91 8.76
CA ASN A 46 -7.04 19.73 8.93
C ASN A 46 -6.89 18.91 7.63
N GLU A 47 -7.88 18.95 6.76
CA GLU A 47 -7.87 18.29 5.45
C GLU A 47 -6.85 18.92 4.52
N PHE A 48 -6.79 20.25 4.45
CA PHE A 48 -5.77 20.97 3.69
C PHE A 48 -4.36 20.68 4.22
N LEU A 49 -4.19 20.67 5.54
CA LEU A 49 -2.92 20.32 6.17
C LEU A 49 -2.50 18.89 5.83
N ALA A 50 -3.40 17.92 5.93
CA ALA A 50 -3.15 16.53 5.57
C ALA A 50 -2.78 16.40 4.09
N ALA A 51 -3.49 17.09 3.19
CA ALA A 51 -3.20 17.11 1.76
C ALA A 51 -1.82 17.75 1.46
N SER A 52 -1.42 18.77 2.21
CA SER A 52 -0.08 19.37 2.07
C SER A 52 1.05 18.39 2.43
N TYR A 53 0.86 17.55 3.45
CA TYR A 53 1.77 16.41 3.71
C TYR A 53 1.69 15.36 2.60
N GLY A 54 0.54 15.18 1.98
CA GLY A 54 0.36 14.31 0.82
C GLY A 54 1.26 14.67 -0.36
N LEU A 55 1.59 15.99 -0.54
CA LEU A 55 2.57 16.42 -1.56
C LEU A 55 3.95 15.81 -1.32
N LEU A 56 4.42 15.75 -0.08
CA LEU A 56 5.72 15.14 0.24
C LEU A 56 5.72 13.66 -0.13
N ILE A 57 4.67 12.94 0.20
CA ILE A 57 4.51 11.54 -0.17
C ILE A 57 4.48 11.36 -1.69
N SER A 58 3.77 12.24 -2.42
CA SER A 58 3.74 12.23 -3.89
C SER A 58 5.13 12.44 -4.50
N VAL A 59 5.93 13.36 -3.96
CA VAL A 59 7.32 13.59 -4.39
C VAL A 59 8.19 12.36 -4.12
N VAL A 60 8.05 11.73 -2.95
CA VAL A 60 8.76 10.48 -2.61
C VAL A 60 8.40 9.36 -3.58
N LEU A 61 7.11 9.16 -3.88
CA LEU A 61 6.66 8.16 -4.85
C LEU A 61 7.17 8.44 -6.26
N ALA A 62 7.13 9.70 -6.70
CA ALA A 62 7.71 10.10 -7.98
C ALA A 62 9.23 9.84 -8.02
N THR A 63 9.94 10.18 -6.96
CA THR A 63 11.37 9.90 -6.83
C THR A 63 11.65 8.41 -6.94
N LEU A 64 10.88 7.57 -6.25
CA LEU A 64 10.98 6.11 -6.33
C LEU A 64 10.71 5.58 -7.75
N TYR A 65 9.79 6.20 -8.45
CA TYR A 65 9.44 5.76 -9.80
C TYR A 65 10.51 6.08 -10.83
N PHE A 66 11.13 7.28 -10.73
CA PHE A 66 12.04 7.79 -11.77
C PHE A 66 13.51 7.53 -11.50
N ILE A 67 13.97 7.50 -10.25
CA ILE A 67 15.40 7.50 -9.92
C ILE A 67 15.96 6.08 -9.71
N PRO A 68 15.52 5.26 -8.72
CA PRO A 68 16.07 3.94 -8.54
C PRO A 68 15.55 2.97 -9.62
N LYS A 69 16.37 1.97 -9.96
CA LYS A 69 16.02 0.92 -10.92
C LYS A 69 16.36 -0.45 -10.34
N GLY A 70 15.69 -1.47 -10.88
CA GLY A 70 15.94 -2.86 -10.50
C GLY A 70 15.69 -3.11 -9.01
N GLN A 71 16.52 -3.94 -8.41
CA GLN A 71 16.36 -4.39 -7.03
C GLN A 71 16.31 -3.26 -5.99
N ASN A 72 17.01 -2.15 -6.24
CA ASN A 72 16.97 -1.02 -5.32
C ASN A 72 15.60 -0.34 -5.33
N GLN A 73 14.95 -0.20 -6.48
CA GLN A 73 13.59 0.31 -6.58
C GLN A 73 12.61 -0.56 -5.80
N GLU A 74 12.72 -1.88 -5.99
CA GLU A 74 11.83 -2.86 -5.36
C GLU A 74 11.95 -2.83 -3.83
N ARG A 75 13.17 -2.82 -3.31
CA ARG A 75 13.44 -2.74 -1.86
C ARG A 75 12.96 -1.43 -1.26
N MET A 76 13.28 -0.31 -1.88
CA MET A 76 12.82 1.01 -1.42
C MET A 76 11.30 1.10 -1.46
N THR A 77 10.66 0.57 -2.51
CA THR A 77 9.20 0.49 -2.61
C THR A 77 8.60 -0.31 -1.46
N ALA A 78 9.14 -1.50 -1.17
CA ALA A 78 8.68 -2.34 -0.06
C ALA A 78 8.77 -1.62 1.29
N ILE A 79 9.90 -0.98 1.57
CA ILE A 79 10.15 -0.29 2.84
C ILE A 79 9.24 0.93 2.97
N ILE A 80 9.18 1.80 1.97
CA ILE A 80 8.42 3.05 2.05
C ILE A 80 6.92 2.76 2.07
N ALA A 81 6.44 1.90 1.16
CA ALA A 81 5.02 1.54 1.15
C ALA A 81 4.61 0.79 2.43
N GLY A 82 5.47 -0.10 2.94
CA GLY A 82 5.24 -0.79 4.21
C GLY A 82 5.19 0.15 5.40
N SER A 83 6.05 1.18 5.42
CA SER A 83 6.03 2.20 6.48
C SER A 83 4.77 3.06 6.45
N VAL A 84 4.31 3.44 5.25
CA VAL A 84 3.04 4.19 5.11
C VAL A 84 1.85 3.32 5.51
N LEU A 85 1.82 2.06 5.07
CA LEU A 85 0.78 1.11 5.49
C LEU A 85 0.75 0.94 7.00
N LEU A 86 1.91 0.75 7.64
CA LEU A 86 2.02 0.64 9.09
C LEU A 86 1.52 1.91 9.79
N TRP A 87 1.87 3.09 9.27
CA TRP A 87 1.37 4.36 9.79
C TRP A 87 -0.15 4.46 9.69
N ILE A 88 -0.76 4.05 8.56
CA ILE A 88 -2.22 4.01 8.40
C ILE A 88 -2.85 3.07 9.44
N LEU A 89 -2.30 1.87 9.62
CA LEU A 89 -2.81 0.88 10.57
C LEU A 89 -2.67 1.34 12.02
N VAL A 90 -1.55 1.97 12.38
CA VAL A 90 -1.36 2.53 13.73
C VAL A 90 -2.35 3.64 14.01
N ASN A 91 -2.59 4.55 13.05
CA ASN A 91 -3.59 5.61 13.24
C ASN A 91 -5.01 5.04 13.31
N LEU A 92 -5.33 4.03 12.51
CA LEU A 92 -6.61 3.34 12.56
C LEU A 92 -6.88 2.74 13.96
N ILE A 93 -5.86 2.15 14.59
CA ILE A 93 -5.98 1.56 15.94
C ILE A 93 -5.97 2.65 17.02
N ALA A 94 -5.16 3.70 16.86
CA ALA A 94 -5.03 4.77 17.83
C ALA A 94 -6.27 5.68 17.87
N ASP A 95 -6.91 5.88 16.73
CA ASP A 95 -8.13 6.68 16.60
C ASP A 95 -9.39 5.85 16.95
N SER A 96 -9.37 5.29 18.15
CA SER A 96 -10.35 4.34 18.67
C SER A 96 -11.78 4.91 18.84
N GLY A 97 -12.06 6.08 18.32
CA GLY A 97 -13.35 6.74 18.44
C GLY A 97 -14.17 6.85 17.15
N SER A 98 -13.56 6.74 15.96
CA SER A 98 -14.26 7.09 14.72
C SER A 98 -14.29 6.03 13.62
N ASN A 99 -13.26 5.16 13.51
CA ASN A 99 -13.10 4.33 12.31
C ASN A 99 -12.94 2.83 12.56
N PHE A 100 -12.70 2.42 13.77
CA PHE A 100 -12.55 1.01 14.14
C PHE A 100 -13.12 0.77 15.54
N ASP A 101 -14.30 0.22 15.64
CA ASP A 101 -14.88 -0.23 16.90
C ASP A 101 -14.89 -1.77 16.95
N LEU A 102 -13.99 -2.32 17.76
CA LEU A 102 -13.99 -3.73 18.11
C LEU A 102 -14.53 -3.85 19.53
N SER A 103 -15.83 -3.95 19.68
CA SER A 103 -16.44 -4.28 20.96
C SER A 103 -16.62 -5.79 21.09
N VAL A 104 -15.96 -6.38 22.08
CA VAL A 104 -16.10 -7.79 22.44
C VAL A 104 -16.82 -7.86 23.76
N ASN A 105 -18.05 -8.35 23.77
CA ASN A 105 -18.74 -8.68 24.99
C ASN A 105 -18.45 -10.14 25.36
N LEU A 106 -17.72 -10.34 26.46
CA LEU A 106 -17.36 -11.67 26.96
C LEU A 106 -18.45 -12.29 27.84
N GLU A 107 -19.55 -11.57 28.12
CA GLU A 107 -20.72 -12.11 28.83
C GLU A 107 -21.79 -12.61 27.84
N PRO A 108 -22.52 -13.68 28.16
CA PRO A 108 -23.62 -14.13 27.31
C PRO A 108 -24.76 -13.11 27.20
N PRO A 109 -25.33 -12.87 25.99
CA PRO A 109 -24.94 -13.44 24.71
C PRO A 109 -23.64 -12.82 24.17
N PHE A 110 -22.72 -13.70 23.71
CA PHE A 110 -21.46 -13.26 23.12
C PHE A 110 -21.74 -12.49 21.84
N LEU A 111 -21.67 -11.17 21.89
CA LEU A 111 -21.86 -10.27 20.75
C LEU A 111 -20.53 -9.72 20.33
N TYR A 112 -20.18 -9.97 19.09
CA TYR A 112 -19.03 -9.36 18.43
C TYR A 112 -19.55 -8.27 17.49
N LYS A 113 -19.24 -7.02 17.78
CA LYS A 113 -19.49 -5.92 16.86
C LYS A 113 -18.18 -5.53 16.23
N PHE A 114 -18.09 -5.71 14.93
CA PHE A 114 -16.97 -5.25 14.11
C PHE A 114 -17.50 -4.14 13.20
N ASP A 115 -17.13 -2.92 13.50
CA ASP A 115 -17.46 -1.76 12.67
C ASP A 115 -16.18 -1.30 11.97
N PHE A 116 -16.20 -1.31 10.65
CA PHE A 116 -15.07 -0.94 9.83
C PHE A 116 -15.49 0.13 8.84
N ASP A 117 -14.80 1.29 8.86
CA ASP A 117 -15.04 2.33 7.88
C ASP A 117 -14.51 1.89 6.50
N LEU A 118 -15.44 1.60 5.59
CA LEU A 118 -15.11 1.18 4.23
C LEU A 118 -14.29 2.23 3.46
N SER A 119 -14.33 3.49 3.87
CA SER A 119 -13.57 4.58 3.22
C SER A 119 -12.06 4.38 3.31
N LEU A 120 -11.57 3.67 4.34
CA LEU A 120 -10.16 3.35 4.55
C LEU A 120 -9.68 2.11 3.78
N THR A 121 -10.61 1.32 3.24
CA THR A 121 -10.26 0.10 2.48
C THR A 121 -9.40 0.39 1.25
N PRO A 122 -9.70 1.37 0.39
CA PRO A 122 -8.88 1.65 -0.79
C PRO A 122 -7.43 2.03 -0.45
N PRO A 123 -7.12 2.94 0.48
CA PRO A 123 -5.73 3.25 0.82
C PRO A 123 -5.00 2.04 1.43
N ILE A 124 -5.63 1.27 2.32
CA ILE A 124 -5.01 0.07 2.90
C ILE A 124 -4.67 -0.95 1.80
N LEU A 125 -5.58 -1.21 0.87
CA LEU A 125 -5.34 -2.13 -0.24
C LEU A 125 -4.23 -1.63 -1.17
N LEU A 126 -4.25 -0.37 -1.58
CA LEU A 126 -3.27 0.19 -2.50
C LEU A 126 -1.85 0.17 -1.91
N TRP A 127 -1.69 0.65 -0.67
CA TRP A 127 -0.40 0.65 0.00
C TRP A 127 0.06 -0.76 0.39
N GLY A 128 -0.88 -1.64 0.76
CA GLY A 128 -0.62 -3.06 1.03
C GLY A 128 -0.11 -3.80 -0.20
N LEU A 129 -0.79 -3.66 -1.34
CA LEU A 129 -0.39 -4.28 -2.61
C LEU A 129 0.93 -3.70 -3.13
N LEU A 130 1.17 -2.40 -2.97
CA LEU A 130 2.44 -1.78 -3.32
C LEU A 130 3.59 -2.34 -2.46
N SER A 131 3.41 -2.41 -1.15
CA SER A 131 4.41 -2.99 -0.24
C SER A 131 4.69 -4.45 -0.57
N LEU A 132 3.63 -5.25 -0.73
CA LEU A 132 3.73 -6.66 -1.09
C LEU A 132 4.44 -6.86 -2.42
N SER A 133 4.16 -6.02 -3.43
CA SER A 133 4.83 -6.09 -4.72
C SER A 133 6.35 -5.91 -4.59
N GLY A 134 6.79 -4.94 -3.79
CA GLY A 134 8.21 -4.73 -3.50
C GLY A 134 8.86 -5.92 -2.78
N PHE A 135 8.16 -6.53 -1.81
CA PHE A 135 8.66 -7.71 -1.10
C PHE A 135 8.77 -8.95 -1.99
N VAL A 136 7.81 -9.19 -2.88
CA VAL A 136 7.84 -10.34 -3.82
C VAL A 136 9.06 -10.27 -4.75
N TYR A 137 9.51 -9.07 -5.08
CA TYR A 137 10.66 -8.85 -5.96
C TYR A 137 11.97 -8.55 -5.22
N TRP A 138 11.97 -8.54 -3.89
CA TRP A 138 13.12 -8.13 -3.05
C TRP A 138 14.46 -8.75 -3.44
N ASN A 139 14.50 -10.02 -3.88
CA ASN A 139 15.70 -10.76 -4.23
C ASN A 139 15.72 -11.26 -5.69
N CYS A 140 14.91 -10.67 -6.58
CA CYS A 140 14.71 -11.22 -7.91
C CYS A 140 16.00 -11.25 -8.75
N GLU A 141 16.82 -10.20 -8.71
CA GLU A 141 18.08 -10.14 -9.47
C GLU A 141 19.17 -11.06 -8.88
N SER A 142 19.24 -11.17 -7.55
CA SER A 142 20.18 -12.06 -6.87
C SER A 142 19.93 -13.53 -7.24
N ASN A 143 18.68 -13.92 -7.42
CA ASN A 143 18.34 -15.28 -7.81
C ASN A 143 18.70 -15.56 -9.27
N LYS A 144 18.47 -14.60 -10.17
CA LYS A 144 18.85 -14.73 -11.59
C LYS A 144 20.37 -14.85 -11.78
N ALA A 145 21.15 -14.08 -11.03
CA ALA A 145 22.62 -14.18 -11.07
C ALA A 145 23.11 -15.55 -10.62
N LYS A 146 22.53 -16.13 -9.55
CA LYS A 146 22.86 -17.47 -9.08
C LYS A 146 22.45 -18.58 -10.06
N GLU A 147 21.32 -18.43 -10.74
CA GLU A 147 20.91 -19.38 -11.77
C GLU A 147 21.87 -19.37 -12.97
N GLN A 148 22.33 -18.20 -13.39
CA GLN A 148 23.33 -18.07 -14.48
C GLN A 148 24.71 -18.63 -14.12
N GLU A 149 25.15 -18.47 -12.85
CA GLU A 149 26.39 -19.06 -12.35
C GLU A 149 26.31 -20.58 -12.23
N ALA A 150 25.14 -21.15 -12.02
CA ALA A 150 24.94 -22.59 -11.93
C ALA A 150 24.84 -23.28 -13.30
N GLU A 151 24.52 -22.54 -14.35
CA GLU A 151 24.44 -23.02 -15.73
C GLU A 151 25.76 -22.88 -16.53
N ALA A 152 26.75 -22.19 -15.98
CA ALA A 152 28.06 -21.95 -16.60
C ALA A 152 29.11 -22.95 -16.07
#